data_4e788056a0dac17889bd15a2cb2bc387
#
_entry.id   4e788056a0dac17889bd15a2cb2bc387
#
_cell.length_a   1.000
_cell.length_b   1.000
_cell.length_c   1.000
_cell.angle_alpha   90.00
_cell.angle_beta   90.00
_cell.angle_gamma   90.00
#
_symmetry.space_group_name_H-M   'P 1'
#
loop_
_entity.id
_entity.type
_entity.pdbx_description
1 polymer ?
#
loop_
_entity_poly.entity_id
_entity_poly.type
_entity_poly.pdbx_seq_one_letter_code
_entity_poly.pdbx_strand_id
1 'polypeptide(L)'
;LNSAGHETISSHWTDAVFVRLRRALGLRLELMVLSVAEVVALRYYRALRDGAGYQLTSRVAALILDDERRHVPFHCQRLRAAFTPTPRPLRLLLVLGWWIVMLGAALVVAADHGPALRVLGVTRTAFVRDVLVLFSRVAAAATSAASEPANTAEPVSGQR
;
A
#
# COMPACT_ATOMS: atom_id res chain seq x y z
N LEU A 1 -15.51 9.01 21.11
CA LEU A 1 -14.14 9.15 21.66
C LEU A 1 -14.06 10.31 22.67
N ASN A 2 -14.76 11.42 22.44
CA ASN A 2 -14.82 12.55 23.39
C ASN A 2 -15.46 12.17 24.74
N SER A 3 -16.28 11.15 24.81
CA SER A 3 -16.89 10.65 26.05
C SER A 3 -15.92 9.89 26.96
N ALA A 4 -14.71 9.57 26.49
CA ALA A 4 -13.69 8.87 27.25
C ALA A 4 -12.57 9.81 27.78
N GLY A 5 -12.71 11.14 27.60
CA GLY A 5 -11.75 12.15 28.10
C GLY A 5 -10.38 12.15 27.43
N HIS A 6 -10.22 11.45 26.29
CA HIS A 6 -9.00 11.48 25.51
C HIS A 6 -9.14 12.47 24.34
N GLU A 7 -8.23 13.44 24.29
CA GLU A 7 -8.12 14.32 23.12
C GLU A 7 -7.68 13.51 21.89
N THR A 8 -8.41 13.67 20.80
CA THR A 8 -7.99 13.13 19.51
C THR A 8 -6.83 13.97 18.97
N ILE A 9 -5.78 13.33 18.47
CA ILE A 9 -4.66 14.02 17.82
C ILE A 9 -5.22 14.82 16.63
N SER A 10 -5.22 16.16 16.76
CA SER A 10 -5.89 17.08 15.86
C SER A 10 -5.22 17.21 14.49
N SER A 11 -3.91 16.95 14.39
CA SER A 11 -3.18 16.77 13.13
C SER A 11 -1.80 16.16 13.41
N HIS A 12 -1.37 15.24 12.56
CA HIS A 12 0.00 14.73 12.59
C HIS A 12 0.82 15.44 11.50
N TRP A 13 2.07 15.78 11.76
CA TRP A 13 2.95 16.45 10.79
C TRP A 13 3.04 15.68 9.45
N THR A 14 2.92 14.34 9.51
CA THR A 14 2.88 13.46 8.33
C THR A 14 1.72 13.77 7.40
N ASP A 15 0.55 14.15 7.94
CA ASP A 15 -0.62 14.50 7.12
C ASP A 15 -0.36 15.77 6.30
N ALA A 16 0.28 16.77 6.90
CA ALA A 16 0.63 18.00 6.19
C ALA A 16 1.66 17.75 5.08
N VAL A 17 2.67 16.91 5.34
CA VAL A 17 3.65 16.49 4.33
C VAL A 17 2.97 15.70 3.21
N PHE A 18 2.11 14.74 3.56
CA PHE A 18 1.39 13.92 2.61
C PHE A 18 0.49 14.76 1.67
N VAL A 19 -0.30 15.69 2.24
CA VAL A 19 -1.18 16.58 1.46
C VAL A 19 -0.38 17.50 0.53
N ARG A 20 0.76 18.04 0.97
CA ARG A 20 1.63 18.87 0.13
C ARG A 20 2.25 18.08 -1.02
N LEU A 21 2.75 16.87 -0.72
CA LEU A 21 3.33 15.98 -1.72
C LEU A 21 2.29 15.59 -2.78
N ARG A 22 1.10 15.21 -2.34
CA ARG A 22 -0.05 14.89 -3.18
C ARG A 22 -0.41 16.00 -4.16
N ARG A 23 -0.46 17.25 -3.69
CA ARG A 23 -0.80 18.41 -4.53
C ARG A 23 0.29 18.77 -5.54
N ALA A 24 1.56 18.56 -5.18
CA ALA A 24 2.70 18.96 -5.99
C ALA A 24 3.04 17.97 -7.10
N LEU A 25 2.74 16.69 -6.95
CA LEU A 25 3.34 15.62 -7.76
C LEU A 25 2.38 14.93 -8.75
N GLY A 26 1.10 15.32 -8.77
CA GLY A 26 0.08 14.77 -9.68
C GLY A 26 -0.39 13.36 -9.32
N LEU A 27 -1.46 12.92 -9.99
CA LEU A 27 -2.19 11.67 -9.66
C LEU A 27 -1.31 10.41 -9.61
N ARG A 28 -0.31 10.30 -10.48
CA ARG A 28 0.58 9.11 -10.51
C ARG A 28 1.38 8.97 -9.23
N LEU A 29 2.07 10.05 -8.83
CA LEU A 29 2.89 10.05 -7.63
C LEU A 29 2.02 9.98 -6.36
N GLU A 30 0.82 10.55 -6.40
CA GLU A 30 -0.17 10.36 -5.35
C GLU A 30 -0.49 8.86 -5.13
N LEU A 31 -0.82 8.13 -6.20
CA LEU A 31 -1.11 6.70 -6.13
C LEU A 31 0.10 5.88 -5.66
N MET A 32 1.32 6.26 -6.07
CA MET A 32 2.54 5.61 -5.59
C MET A 32 2.73 5.81 -4.09
N VAL A 33 2.50 7.02 -3.57
CA VAL A 33 2.61 7.32 -2.13
C VAL A 33 1.51 6.64 -1.33
N LEU A 34 0.26 6.64 -1.83
CA LEU A 34 -0.85 5.90 -1.21
C LEU A 34 -0.53 4.41 -1.10
N SER A 35 -0.02 3.80 -2.16
CA SER A 35 0.36 2.38 -2.14
C SER A 35 1.47 2.08 -1.13
N VAL A 36 2.38 3.02 -0.86
CA VAL A 36 3.37 2.87 0.23
C VAL A 36 2.67 2.79 1.57
N ALA A 37 1.75 3.71 1.85
CA ALA A 37 1.00 3.73 3.11
C ALA A 37 0.17 2.46 3.29
N GLU A 38 -0.53 2.00 2.24
CA GLU A 38 -1.35 0.79 2.26
C GLU A 38 -0.53 -0.48 2.51
N VAL A 39 0.62 -0.64 1.85
CA VAL A 39 1.48 -1.82 2.05
C VAL A 39 2.03 -1.87 3.48
N VAL A 40 2.46 -0.72 4.02
CA VAL A 40 2.91 -0.62 5.42
C VAL A 40 1.75 -0.94 6.36
N ALA A 41 0.57 -0.36 6.13
CA ALA A 41 -0.65 -0.59 6.90
C ALA A 41 -1.06 -2.06 6.89
N LEU A 42 -1.08 -2.71 5.72
CA LEU A 42 -1.38 -4.14 5.58
C LEU A 42 -0.49 -5.01 6.49
N ARG A 43 0.81 -4.71 6.55
CA ARG A 43 1.72 -5.47 7.42
C ARG A 43 1.50 -5.15 8.89
N TYR A 44 1.26 -3.88 9.22
CA TYR A 44 1.03 -3.45 10.59
C TYR A 44 -0.28 -4.01 11.15
N TYR A 45 -1.37 -3.92 10.39
CA TYR A 45 -2.67 -4.47 10.81
C TYR A 45 -2.69 -6.00 10.88
N ARG A 46 -1.85 -6.70 10.08
CA ARG A 46 -1.62 -8.14 10.30
C ARG A 46 -0.98 -8.40 11.66
N ALA A 47 0.02 -7.62 12.05
CA ALA A 47 0.62 -7.76 13.36
C ALA A 47 -0.39 -7.50 14.49
N LEU A 48 -1.23 -6.47 14.36
CA LEU A 48 -2.30 -6.19 15.32
C LEU A 48 -3.33 -7.31 15.39
N ARG A 49 -3.80 -7.82 14.25
CA ARG A 49 -4.76 -8.91 14.21
C ARG A 49 -4.24 -10.17 14.91
N ASP A 50 -2.98 -10.51 14.65
CA ASP A 50 -2.39 -11.79 15.07
C ASP A 50 -1.77 -11.72 16.48
N GLY A 51 -1.31 -10.54 16.92
CA GLY A 51 -0.55 -10.37 18.16
C GLY A 51 -1.26 -9.56 19.25
N ALA A 52 -2.40 -8.92 18.97
CA ALA A 52 -3.09 -8.14 19.99
C ALA A 52 -3.75 -9.04 21.04
N GLY A 53 -3.44 -8.82 22.31
CA GLY A 53 -4.07 -9.52 23.44
C GLY A 53 -5.53 -9.16 23.69
N TYR A 54 -6.05 -8.13 23.01
CA TYR A 54 -7.42 -7.65 23.15
C TYR A 54 -8.25 -7.97 21.90
N GLN A 55 -9.30 -8.76 22.07
CA GLN A 55 -10.09 -9.31 20.96
C GLN A 55 -10.73 -8.24 20.06
N LEU A 56 -11.15 -7.09 20.63
CA LEU A 56 -11.72 -6.00 19.84
C LEU A 56 -10.67 -5.41 18.88
N THR A 57 -9.44 -5.20 19.34
CA THR A 57 -8.34 -4.72 18.49
C THR A 57 -8.07 -5.67 17.33
N SER A 58 -8.02 -6.98 17.59
CA SER A 58 -7.84 -7.99 16.56
C SER A 58 -8.97 -7.98 15.52
N ARG A 59 -10.23 -7.86 15.96
CA ARG A 59 -11.40 -7.78 15.05
C ARG A 59 -11.37 -6.51 14.19
N VAL A 60 -11.09 -5.35 14.79
CA VAL A 60 -10.98 -4.08 14.05
C VAL A 60 -9.85 -4.16 13.02
N ALA A 61 -8.68 -4.70 13.41
CA ALA A 61 -7.57 -4.89 12.49
C ALA A 61 -7.92 -5.84 11.33
N ALA A 62 -8.70 -6.88 11.58
CA ALA A 62 -9.18 -7.79 10.54
C ALA A 62 -10.12 -7.10 9.53
N LEU A 63 -11.03 -6.24 10.00
CA LEU A 63 -11.93 -5.46 9.14
C LEU A 63 -11.15 -4.49 8.25
N ILE A 64 -10.17 -3.77 8.82
CA ILE A 64 -9.31 -2.86 8.07
C ILE A 64 -8.52 -3.64 7.00
N LEU A 65 -7.95 -4.79 7.35
CA LEU A 65 -7.23 -5.64 6.40
C LEU A 65 -8.10 -6.11 5.23
N ASP A 66 -9.37 -6.40 5.48
CA ASP A 66 -10.29 -6.81 4.43
C ASP A 66 -10.62 -5.65 3.48
N ASP A 67 -10.72 -4.45 4.01
CA ASP A 67 -10.93 -3.23 3.21
C ASP A 67 -9.70 -2.90 2.35
N GLU A 68 -8.50 -2.88 2.93
CA GLU A 68 -7.24 -2.61 2.22
C GLU A 68 -6.95 -3.63 1.09
N ARG A 69 -7.34 -4.88 1.25
CA ARG A 69 -7.21 -5.90 0.19
C ARG A 69 -7.99 -5.57 -1.07
N ARG A 70 -9.05 -4.76 -0.97
CA ARG A 70 -9.84 -4.30 -2.11
C ARG A 70 -9.20 -3.07 -2.78
N HIS A 71 -8.56 -2.20 -1.99
CA HIS A 71 -7.96 -0.97 -2.49
C HIS A 71 -6.67 -1.21 -3.30
N VAL A 72 -5.80 -2.11 -2.86
CA VAL A 72 -4.52 -2.38 -3.51
C VAL A 72 -4.65 -2.79 -4.99
N PRO A 73 -5.54 -3.72 -5.38
CA PRO A 73 -5.73 -4.07 -6.80
C PRO A 73 -6.18 -2.89 -7.65
N PHE A 74 -7.08 -2.04 -7.11
CA PHE A 74 -7.55 -0.84 -7.80
C PHE A 74 -6.41 0.14 -8.07
N HIS A 75 -5.56 0.40 -7.06
CA HIS A 75 -4.40 1.27 -7.23
C HIS A 75 -3.36 0.70 -8.21
N CYS A 76 -3.12 -0.61 -8.17
CA CYS A 76 -2.24 -1.28 -9.13
C CYS A 76 -2.74 -1.12 -10.57
N GLN A 77 -4.05 -1.26 -10.82
CA GLN A 77 -4.64 -1.07 -12.14
C GLN A 77 -4.46 0.38 -12.64
N ARG A 78 -4.72 1.36 -11.78
CA ARG A 78 -4.52 2.80 -12.08
C ARG A 78 -3.06 3.13 -12.37
N LEU A 79 -2.14 2.62 -11.56
CA LEU A 79 -0.70 2.79 -11.75
C LEU A 79 -0.23 2.15 -13.05
N ARG A 80 -0.72 0.94 -13.38
CA ARG A 80 -0.40 0.28 -14.65
C ARG A 80 -0.79 1.15 -15.84
N ALA A 81 -2.01 1.68 -15.85
CA ALA A 81 -2.46 2.60 -16.89
C ALA A 81 -1.57 3.84 -16.98
N ALA A 82 -1.12 4.39 -15.84
CA ALA A 82 -0.25 5.56 -15.80
C ALA A 82 1.20 5.25 -16.23
N PHE A 83 1.69 4.02 -16.05
CA PHE A 83 3.04 3.61 -16.48
C PHE A 83 3.11 3.21 -17.96
N THR A 84 2.00 2.79 -18.57
CA THR A 84 1.96 2.36 -19.99
C THR A 84 2.55 3.39 -20.94
N PRO A 85 2.16 4.70 -20.93
CA PRO A 85 2.72 5.71 -21.82
C PRO A 85 4.11 6.21 -21.38
N THR A 86 4.66 5.73 -20.27
CA THR A 86 5.91 6.25 -19.71
C THR A 86 7.11 5.61 -20.39
N PRO A 87 8.07 6.42 -20.93
CA PRO A 87 9.32 5.90 -21.48
C PRO A 87 10.08 5.01 -20.48
N ARG A 88 10.69 3.94 -20.97
CA ARG A 88 11.41 2.96 -20.13
C ARG A 88 12.38 3.58 -19.13
N PRO A 89 13.29 4.52 -19.51
CA PRO A 89 14.26 5.07 -18.55
C PRO A 89 13.56 5.87 -17.43
N LEU A 90 12.54 6.65 -17.76
CA LEU A 90 11.77 7.39 -16.75
C LEU A 90 10.98 6.45 -15.84
N ARG A 91 10.41 5.38 -16.39
CA ARG A 91 9.72 4.35 -15.60
C ARG A 91 10.67 3.68 -14.61
N LEU A 92 11.89 3.35 -15.02
CA LEU A 92 12.91 2.77 -14.13
C LEU A 92 13.27 3.73 -12.99
N LEU A 93 13.48 5.00 -13.28
CA LEU A 93 13.76 6.03 -12.26
C LEU A 93 12.60 6.18 -11.26
N LEU A 94 11.37 6.21 -11.74
CA LEU A 94 10.18 6.28 -10.89
C LEU A 94 10.05 5.06 -9.99
N VAL A 95 10.25 3.86 -10.54
CA VAL A 95 10.19 2.60 -9.76
C VAL A 95 11.32 2.56 -8.73
N LEU A 96 12.53 2.97 -9.08
CA LEU A 96 13.64 3.05 -8.13
C LEU A 96 13.34 4.04 -7.00
N GLY A 97 12.86 5.24 -7.32
CA GLY A 97 12.42 6.21 -6.33
C GLY A 97 11.33 5.66 -5.43
N TRP A 98 10.38 4.89 -5.99
CA TRP A 98 9.31 4.26 -5.25
C TRP A 98 9.82 3.23 -4.24
N TRP A 99 10.81 2.41 -4.63
CA TRP A 99 11.49 1.48 -3.72
C TRP A 99 12.22 2.20 -2.58
N ILE A 100 12.89 3.33 -2.88
CA ILE A 100 13.58 4.14 -1.85
C ILE A 100 12.57 4.68 -0.84
N VAL A 101 11.45 5.24 -1.30
CA VAL A 101 10.38 5.75 -0.43
C VAL A 101 9.77 4.61 0.41
N MET A 102 9.51 3.44 -0.19
CA MET A 102 8.99 2.29 0.54
C MET A 102 9.96 1.81 1.64
N LEU A 103 11.24 1.68 1.30
CA LEU A 103 12.26 1.28 2.29
C LEU A 103 12.34 2.30 3.42
N GLY A 104 12.37 3.61 3.10
CA GLY A 104 12.37 4.68 4.08
C GLY A 104 11.15 4.61 5.01
N ALA A 105 9.94 4.47 4.45
CA ALA A 105 8.71 4.34 5.24
C ALA A 105 8.72 3.10 6.14
N ALA A 106 9.15 1.94 5.62
CA ALA A 106 9.26 0.72 6.40
C ALA A 106 10.23 0.85 7.58
N LEU A 107 11.39 1.50 7.35
CA LEU A 107 12.40 1.75 8.39
C LEU A 107 11.90 2.72 9.45
N VAL A 108 11.25 3.82 9.05
CA VAL A 108 10.68 4.80 9.97
C VAL A 108 9.63 4.14 10.87
N VAL A 109 8.70 3.39 10.30
CA VAL A 109 7.67 2.70 11.08
C VAL A 109 8.28 1.62 11.98
N ALA A 110 9.26 0.85 11.50
CA ALA A 110 9.95 -0.14 12.32
C ALA A 110 10.75 0.48 13.47
N ALA A 111 11.31 1.68 13.29
CA ALA A 111 12.02 2.41 14.33
C ALA A 111 11.05 2.98 15.37
N ASP A 112 10.05 3.73 14.91
CA ASP A 112 9.11 4.47 15.76
C ASP A 112 8.15 3.52 16.51
N HIS A 113 7.60 2.51 15.81
CA HIS A 113 6.67 1.53 16.39
C HIS A 113 7.35 0.24 16.88
N GLY A 114 8.69 0.22 16.96
CA GLY A 114 9.45 -0.97 17.36
C GLY A 114 9.05 -1.58 18.71
N PRO A 115 8.75 -0.80 19.77
CA PRO A 115 8.22 -1.34 21.03
C PRO A 115 6.85 -2.02 20.84
N ALA A 116 5.92 -1.40 20.11
CA ALA A 116 4.60 -1.96 19.82
C ALA A 116 4.69 -3.23 18.98
N LEU A 117 5.51 -3.23 17.92
CA LEU A 117 5.74 -4.41 17.09
C LEU A 117 6.26 -5.60 17.93
N ARG A 118 7.14 -5.35 18.88
CA ARG A 118 7.70 -6.38 19.77
C ARG A 118 6.64 -6.99 20.66
N VAL A 119 5.73 -6.18 21.21
CA VAL A 119 4.57 -6.65 21.98
C VAL A 119 3.67 -7.53 21.12
N LEU A 120 3.55 -7.22 19.81
CA LEU A 120 2.78 -7.99 18.84
C LEU A 120 3.55 -9.22 18.30
N GLY A 121 4.72 -9.55 18.84
CA GLY A 121 5.53 -10.71 18.44
C GLY A 121 6.29 -10.51 17.11
N VAL A 122 6.44 -9.27 16.64
CA VAL A 122 7.09 -8.96 15.35
C VAL A 122 8.40 -8.21 15.60
N THR A 123 9.51 -8.72 15.07
CA THR A 123 10.79 -8.00 15.09
C THR A 123 10.81 -6.89 14.05
N ARG A 124 11.61 -5.83 14.27
CA ARG A 124 11.78 -4.73 13.31
C ARG A 124 12.25 -5.24 11.94
N THR A 125 13.22 -6.15 11.94
CA THR A 125 13.76 -6.74 10.70
C THR A 125 12.73 -7.58 9.95
N ALA A 126 11.94 -8.39 10.66
CA ALA A 126 10.84 -9.15 10.07
C ALA A 126 9.78 -8.21 9.48
N PHE A 127 9.43 -7.13 10.19
CA PHE A 127 8.49 -6.14 9.68
C PHE A 127 8.96 -5.53 8.35
N VAL A 128 10.19 -5.00 8.31
CA VAL A 128 10.76 -4.40 7.09
C VAL A 128 10.82 -5.40 5.95
N ARG A 129 11.35 -6.61 6.18
CA ARG A 129 11.40 -7.68 5.16
C ARG A 129 10.01 -7.98 4.59
N ASP A 130 9.01 -8.16 5.45
CA ASP A 130 7.67 -8.54 5.04
C ASP A 130 6.98 -7.39 4.26
N VAL A 131 7.21 -6.13 4.64
CA VAL A 131 6.77 -4.95 3.88
C VAL A 131 7.38 -4.95 2.49
N LEU A 132 8.69 -5.18 2.35
CA LEU A 132 9.36 -5.20 1.05
C LEU A 132 8.88 -6.37 0.17
N VAL A 133 8.60 -7.54 0.76
CA VAL A 133 8.02 -8.67 0.02
C VAL A 133 6.60 -8.36 -0.45
N LEU A 134 5.77 -7.69 0.35
CA LEU A 134 4.44 -7.24 -0.08
C LEU A 134 4.55 -6.23 -1.21
N PHE A 135 5.44 -5.25 -1.06
CA PHE A 135 5.65 -4.21 -2.04
C PHE A 135 6.17 -4.74 -3.37
N SER A 136 7.04 -5.75 -3.39
CA SER A 136 7.52 -6.36 -4.63
C SER A 136 6.37 -6.86 -5.51
N ARG A 137 5.32 -7.42 -4.89
CA ARG A 137 4.11 -7.88 -5.59
C ARG A 137 3.31 -6.70 -6.16
N VAL A 138 3.15 -5.62 -5.38
CA VAL A 138 2.46 -4.39 -5.81
C VAL A 138 3.21 -3.74 -6.97
N ALA A 139 4.53 -3.58 -6.85
CA ALA A 139 5.38 -3.00 -7.89
C ALA A 139 5.34 -3.83 -9.18
N ALA A 140 5.43 -5.15 -9.08
CA ALA A 140 5.30 -6.06 -10.23
C ALA A 140 3.92 -5.94 -10.89
N ALA A 141 2.83 -5.92 -10.10
CA ALA A 141 1.47 -5.77 -10.62
C ALA A 141 1.24 -4.42 -11.29
N ALA A 142 1.81 -3.34 -10.75
CA ALA A 142 1.67 -1.99 -11.29
C ALA A 142 2.52 -1.75 -12.57
N THR A 143 3.61 -2.51 -12.75
CA THR A 143 4.55 -2.34 -13.87
C THR A 143 4.45 -3.42 -14.95
N SER A 144 3.68 -4.50 -14.72
CA SER A 144 3.45 -5.54 -15.72
C SER A 144 2.78 -4.96 -16.97
N ALA A 145 3.16 -5.46 -18.15
CA ALA A 145 2.47 -5.14 -19.40
C ALA A 145 0.98 -5.50 -19.26
N ALA A 146 0.09 -4.67 -19.81
CA ALA A 146 -1.32 -5.01 -19.90
C ALA A 146 -1.43 -6.31 -20.70
N SER A 147 -1.91 -7.37 -20.08
CA SER A 147 -2.36 -8.53 -20.82
C SER A 147 -3.56 -8.05 -21.65
N GLU A 148 -3.41 -8.05 -22.96
CA GLU A 148 -4.49 -7.76 -23.89
C GLU A 148 -5.63 -8.73 -23.55
N PRO A 149 -6.88 -8.26 -23.36
CA PRO A 149 -7.99 -9.17 -23.20
C PRO A 149 -8.01 -10.05 -24.43
N ALA A 150 -7.92 -11.38 -24.26
CA ALA A 150 -8.08 -12.33 -25.33
C ALA A 150 -9.41 -12.01 -26.03
N ASN A 151 -9.32 -11.45 -27.23
CA ASN A 151 -10.47 -11.21 -28.11
C ASN A 151 -10.95 -12.58 -28.56
N THR A 152 -11.79 -13.23 -27.76
CA THR A 152 -12.62 -14.34 -28.19
C THR A 152 -13.74 -13.76 -29.03
N ALA A 153 -13.39 -13.36 -30.26
CA ALA A 153 -14.37 -13.24 -31.33
C ALA A 153 -14.83 -14.67 -31.65
N GLU A 154 -15.93 -15.10 -31.06
CA GLU A 154 -16.68 -16.25 -31.60
C GLU A 154 -17.11 -15.92 -33.05
N PRO A 155 -16.79 -16.78 -34.00
CA PRO A 155 -17.34 -16.63 -35.36
C PRO A 155 -18.84 -16.88 -35.25
N VAL A 156 -19.63 -15.85 -35.53
CA VAL A 156 -21.08 -16.00 -35.78
C VAL A 156 -21.22 -16.90 -36.98
N SER A 157 -21.43 -18.18 -36.71
CA SER A 157 -21.84 -19.18 -37.71
C SER A 157 -23.22 -18.81 -38.21
N GLY A 158 -23.26 -18.26 -39.42
CA GLY A 158 -24.49 -18.00 -40.13
C GLY A 158 -25.25 -19.30 -40.39
N GLN A 159 -26.48 -19.35 -39.90
CA GLN A 159 -27.47 -20.30 -40.38
C GLN A 159 -28.28 -19.65 -41.49
N ARG A 160 -28.19 -20.26 -42.65
CA ARG A 160 -29.16 -20.10 -43.75
C ARG A 160 -30.37 -20.99 -43.47
#